data_52621abd775645e3c6eecd001da8e8a5
#
_entry.id   52621abd775645e3c6eecd001da8e8a5
#
_cell.length_a   1.000
_cell.length_b   1.000
_cell.length_c   1.000
_cell.angle_alpha   90.00
_cell.angle_beta   90.00
_cell.angle_gamma   90.00
#
_symmetry.space_group_name_H-M   'P 1'
#
loop_
_entity.id
_entity.type
_entity.pdbx_description
1 polymer ?
#
loop_
_entity_poly.entity_id
_entity_poly.type
_entity_poly.pdbx_seq_one_letter_code
_entity_poly.pdbx_strand_id
1 'polypeptide(L)'
;MRAIGSGIQNVLFADPRTLRTHSRTSSGVRAETPEADGIHGVGMRRDVGYVMDVGSPAFVQALDDAVVAVMIEKASAVENLEAMLSVKGVDMVQFGPADYSMSIGLPGQWNHPRVIEAERHVIKTALRLGIAPRAEISHPNEAKAYLDQGVHHFCMGWDVSVLFDYFKTEGGALRDLLGAG
;
A
#
# COMPACT_ATOMS: atom_id res chain seq x y z
N MET A 1 -11.50 -8.85 1.01
CA MET A 1 -11.94 -10.26 1.00
C MET A 1 -11.91 -10.92 -0.38
N ARG A 2 -12.55 -10.36 -1.44
CA ARG A 2 -12.52 -11.01 -2.78
C ARG A 2 -11.10 -11.16 -3.34
N ALA A 3 -10.23 -10.15 -3.18
CA ALA A 3 -8.85 -10.22 -3.66
C ALA A 3 -8.08 -11.36 -2.99
N ILE A 4 -8.09 -11.42 -1.65
CA ILE A 4 -7.43 -12.50 -0.90
C ILE A 4 -8.03 -13.87 -1.28
N GLY A 5 -9.36 -13.97 -1.34
CA GLY A 5 -10.06 -15.21 -1.75
C GLY A 5 -9.75 -15.65 -3.18
N SER A 6 -9.26 -14.76 -4.07
CA SER A 6 -8.80 -15.11 -5.41
C SER A 6 -7.32 -15.48 -5.50
N GLY A 7 -6.62 -15.55 -4.37
CA GLY A 7 -5.20 -15.94 -4.28
C GLY A 7 -4.21 -14.77 -4.29
N ILE A 8 -4.69 -13.52 -4.16
CA ILE A 8 -3.82 -12.36 -3.92
C ILE A 8 -3.27 -12.47 -2.51
N GLN A 9 -1.95 -12.46 -2.38
CA GLN A 9 -1.26 -12.69 -1.10
C GLN A 9 -1.13 -11.43 -0.24
N ASN A 10 -1.07 -10.23 -0.88
CA ASN A 10 -0.84 -8.98 -0.17
C ASN A 10 -1.81 -7.91 -0.67
N VAL A 11 -2.22 -7.01 0.21
CA VAL A 11 -3.18 -5.95 -0.13
C VAL A 11 -2.73 -4.60 0.40
N LEU A 12 -2.91 -3.57 -0.40
CA LEU A 12 -2.81 -2.18 0.00
C LEU A 12 -4.21 -1.58 0.05
N PHE A 13 -4.65 -1.15 1.22
CA PHE A 13 -5.92 -0.46 1.40
C PHE A 13 -5.74 1.04 1.31
N ALA A 14 -6.38 1.65 0.34
CA ALA A 14 -6.43 3.10 0.16
C ALA A 14 -7.55 3.73 1.02
N ASP A 15 -7.39 5.01 1.31
CA ASP A 15 -8.41 5.88 1.93
C ASP A 15 -9.05 5.38 3.24
N PRO A 16 -8.29 4.84 4.21
CA PRO A 16 -8.82 4.55 5.53
C PRO A 16 -9.07 5.86 6.30
N ARG A 17 -10.32 6.33 6.31
CA ARG A 17 -10.69 7.64 6.91
C ARG A 17 -10.97 7.58 8.40
N THR A 18 -11.31 6.41 8.90
CA THR A 18 -11.67 6.22 10.31
C THR A 18 -11.10 4.93 10.85
N LEU A 19 -10.87 4.86 12.17
CA LEU A 19 -10.43 3.65 12.85
C LEU A 19 -11.37 2.46 12.60
N ARG A 20 -12.69 2.70 12.58
CA ARG A 20 -13.68 1.65 12.30
C ARG A 20 -13.55 1.06 10.90
N THR A 21 -13.33 1.91 9.89
CA THR A 21 -13.11 1.44 8.51
C THR A 21 -11.80 0.67 8.44
N HIS A 22 -10.78 1.18 9.09
CA HIS A 22 -9.45 0.63 9.09
C HIS A 22 -9.36 -0.74 9.79
N SER A 23 -9.96 -0.91 10.98
CA SER A 23 -9.99 -2.22 11.66
C SER A 23 -10.73 -3.29 10.85
N ARG A 24 -11.80 -2.92 10.14
CA ARG A 24 -12.52 -3.85 9.25
C ARG A 24 -11.72 -4.26 8.01
N THR A 25 -10.76 -3.47 7.57
CA THR A 25 -9.89 -3.84 6.44
C THR A 25 -8.89 -4.90 6.83
N SER A 26 -8.19 -4.74 7.95
CA SER A 26 -7.20 -5.72 8.42
C SER A 26 -7.87 -7.04 8.85
N SER A 27 -8.94 -6.99 9.65
CA SER A 27 -9.67 -8.21 10.04
C SER A 27 -10.28 -8.95 8.84
N GLY A 28 -10.62 -8.27 7.76
CA GLY A 28 -11.11 -8.87 6.52
C GLY A 28 -10.09 -9.72 5.76
N VAL A 29 -8.81 -9.61 6.07
CA VAL A 29 -7.73 -10.41 5.50
C VAL A 29 -7.42 -11.63 6.35
N ARG A 30 -7.45 -11.48 7.68
CA ARG A 30 -7.07 -12.52 8.65
C ARG A 30 -8.13 -13.59 8.77
N ALA A 31 -7.71 -14.82 9.09
CA ALA A 31 -8.61 -15.95 9.29
C ALA A 31 -9.59 -15.71 10.44
N GLU A 32 -10.80 -16.24 10.33
CA GLU A 32 -11.81 -16.24 11.40
C GLU A 32 -11.44 -17.27 12.46
N THR A 33 -10.40 -16.95 13.25
CA THR A 33 -9.94 -17.75 14.39
C THR A 33 -9.90 -16.89 15.65
N PRO A 34 -10.00 -17.48 16.84
CA PRO A 34 -9.91 -16.73 18.10
C PRO A 34 -8.59 -15.95 18.25
N GLU A 35 -7.49 -16.47 17.69
CA GLU A 35 -6.15 -15.91 17.79
C GLU A 35 -5.96 -14.72 16.83
N ALA A 36 -6.46 -14.85 15.59
CA ALA A 36 -6.27 -13.85 14.56
C ALA A 36 -7.26 -12.69 14.63
N ASP A 37 -8.42 -12.90 15.28
CA ASP A 37 -9.52 -11.92 15.35
C ASP A 37 -9.96 -11.43 13.95
N GLY A 38 -9.88 -12.33 12.98
CA GLY A 38 -10.26 -12.09 11.60
C GLY A 38 -11.73 -12.40 11.33
N ILE A 39 -12.17 -12.05 10.13
CA ILE A 39 -13.51 -12.37 9.61
C ILE A 39 -13.45 -13.06 8.23
N HIS A 40 -12.28 -13.55 7.84
CA HIS A 40 -12.14 -14.29 6.59
C HIS A 40 -12.44 -15.75 6.85
N GLY A 41 -13.63 -16.15 6.44
CA GLY A 41 -14.07 -17.53 6.52
C GLY A 41 -13.40 -18.45 5.50
N VAL A 42 -13.76 -19.71 5.54
CA VAL A 42 -13.23 -20.74 4.65
C VAL A 42 -13.58 -20.43 3.19
N GLY A 43 -12.56 -20.51 2.33
CA GLY A 43 -12.68 -20.30 0.89
C GLY A 43 -11.69 -21.13 0.10
N MET A 44 -11.99 -21.38 -1.15
CA MET A 44 -11.11 -22.13 -2.04
C MET A 44 -9.98 -21.25 -2.56
N ARG A 45 -8.72 -21.63 -2.32
CA ARG A 45 -7.52 -20.90 -2.77
C ARG A 45 -6.58 -21.82 -3.55
N ARG A 46 -6.02 -21.29 -4.64
CA ARG A 46 -5.10 -22.01 -5.50
C ARG A 46 -3.79 -22.35 -4.79
N ASP A 47 -3.26 -21.42 -4.03
CA ASP A 47 -1.97 -21.50 -3.34
C ASP A 47 -1.97 -22.42 -2.11
N VAL A 48 -3.14 -22.88 -1.67
CA VAL A 48 -3.33 -23.82 -0.56
C VAL A 48 -4.16 -25.06 -0.98
N GLY A 49 -3.92 -25.59 -2.16
CA GLY A 49 -4.47 -26.87 -2.60
C GLY A 49 -5.95 -26.87 -2.96
N TYR A 50 -6.54 -25.74 -3.27
CA TYR A 50 -7.97 -25.62 -3.62
C TYR A 50 -8.89 -26.21 -2.51
N VAL A 51 -9.79 -27.11 -2.90
CA VAL A 51 -10.74 -27.74 -1.96
C VAL A 51 -10.09 -28.76 -1.03
N MET A 52 -8.94 -29.29 -1.35
CA MET A 52 -8.29 -30.33 -0.55
C MET A 52 -7.78 -29.81 0.79
N ASP A 53 -7.33 -28.54 0.82
CA ASP A 53 -6.74 -27.90 1.99
C ASP A 53 -7.60 -26.74 2.53
N VAL A 54 -8.83 -26.65 2.07
CA VAL A 54 -9.82 -25.65 2.53
C VAL A 54 -10.02 -25.77 4.04
N GLY A 55 -9.82 -24.63 4.75
CA GLY A 55 -9.96 -24.60 6.22
C GLY A 55 -8.89 -25.35 7.00
N SER A 56 -7.84 -25.85 6.33
CA SER A 56 -6.70 -26.50 6.98
C SER A 56 -5.81 -25.50 7.74
N PRO A 57 -4.88 -25.96 8.60
CA PRO A 57 -3.87 -25.09 9.18
C PRO A 57 -3.05 -24.33 8.14
N ALA A 58 -2.74 -24.94 6.99
CA ALA A 58 -2.06 -24.29 5.88
C ALA A 58 -2.91 -23.13 5.27
N PHE A 59 -4.22 -23.31 5.18
CA PHE A 59 -5.14 -22.25 4.76
C PHE A 59 -5.13 -21.06 5.72
N VAL A 60 -5.18 -21.31 7.03
CA VAL A 60 -5.10 -20.28 8.07
C VAL A 60 -3.77 -19.54 7.99
N GLN A 61 -2.66 -20.30 7.92
CA GLN A 61 -1.31 -19.73 7.82
C GLN A 61 -1.17 -18.83 6.58
N ALA A 62 -1.68 -19.25 5.43
CA ALA A 62 -1.63 -18.43 4.21
C ALA A 62 -2.42 -17.10 4.30
N LEU A 63 -3.45 -17.03 5.14
CA LEU A 63 -4.15 -15.80 5.46
C LEU A 63 -3.36 -14.94 6.46
N ASP A 64 -2.72 -15.56 7.42
CA ASP A 64 -1.91 -14.86 8.43
C ASP A 64 -0.59 -14.33 7.85
N ASP A 65 -0.03 -15.01 6.85
CA ASP A 65 1.15 -14.56 6.11
C ASP A 65 0.86 -13.40 5.13
N ALA A 66 -0.41 -13.10 4.86
CA ALA A 66 -0.77 -12.02 3.95
C ALA A 66 -0.37 -10.66 4.52
N VAL A 67 0.39 -9.87 3.75
CA VAL A 67 0.78 -8.51 4.15
C VAL A 67 -0.39 -7.55 3.95
N VAL A 68 -0.74 -6.85 5.02
CA VAL A 68 -1.74 -5.78 5.02
C VAL A 68 -1.03 -4.44 5.09
N ALA A 69 -1.01 -3.73 3.97
CA ALA A 69 -0.54 -2.36 3.88
C ALA A 69 -1.71 -1.37 3.89
N VAL A 70 -1.49 -0.20 4.45
CA VAL A 70 -2.47 0.89 4.46
C VAL A 70 -1.87 2.15 3.88
N MET A 71 -2.67 2.91 3.12
CA MET A 71 -2.25 4.19 2.56
C MET A 71 -2.78 5.34 3.41
N ILE A 72 -1.88 6.12 3.96
CA ILE A 72 -2.19 7.35 4.70
C ILE A 72 -2.13 8.52 3.71
N GLU A 73 -3.30 9.04 3.37
CA GLU A 73 -3.45 9.99 2.26
C GLU A 73 -4.51 11.08 2.52
N LYS A 74 -4.97 11.22 3.76
CA LYS A 74 -5.91 12.28 4.17
C LYS A 74 -5.40 12.99 5.41
N ALA A 75 -5.68 14.30 5.52
CA ALA A 75 -5.30 15.09 6.68
C ALA A 75 -5.76 14.45 7.98
N SER A 76 -7.02 14.01 8.05
CA SER A 76 -7.58 13.34 9.22
C SER A 76 -6.87 12.03 9.59
N ALA A 77 -6.32 11.29 8.61
CA ALA A 77 -5.55 10.08 8.87
C ALA A 77 -4.17 10.42 9.44
N VAL A 78 -3.53 11.48 8.97
CA VAL A 78 -2.26 11.98 9.52
C VAL A 78 -2.45 12.51 10.95
N GLU A 79 -3.53 13.25 11.22
CA GLU A 79 -3.89 13.75 12.56
C GLU A 79 -4.11 12.62 13.57
N ASN A 80 -4.63 11.48 13.12
CA ASN A 80 -4.90 10.30 13.96
C ASN A 80 -3.91 9.15 13.71
N LEU A 81 -2.72 9.44 13.23
CA LEU A 81 -1.78 8.48 12.67
C LEU A 81 -1.42 7.34 13.64
N GLU A 82 -1.10 7.65 14.90
CA GLU A 82 -0.74 6.61 15.88
C GLU A 82 -1.88 5.61 16.11
N ALA A 83 -3.09 6.12 16.27
CA ALA A 83 -4.27 5.27 16.45
C ALA A 83 -4.55 4.43 15.18
N MET A 84 -4.36 5.01 13.99
CA MET A 84 -4.50 4.30 12.73
C MET A 84 -3.48 3.17 12.59
N LEU A 85 -2.20 3.42 12.86
CA LEU A 85 -1.14 2.43 12.75
C LEU A 85 -1.13 1.40 13.88
N SER A 86 -1.78 1.69 15.02
CA SER A 86 -1.92 0.75 16.14
C SER A 86 -3.03 -0.28 15.96
N VAL A 87 -3.75 -0.25 14.85
CA VAL A 87 -4.77 -1.27 14.55
C VAL A 87 -4.11 -2.62 14.33
N LYS A 88 -4.55 -3.65 15.06
CA LYS A 88 -4.03 -5.02 14.94
C LYS A 88 -4.12 -5.54 13.51
N GLY A 89 -3.05 -6.15 13.02
CA GLY A 89 -2.99 -6.77 11.70
C GLY A 89 -2.62 -5.81 10.57
N VAL A 90 -2.14 -4.60 10.88
CA VAL A 90 -1.47 -3.71 9.93
C VAL A 90 0.03 -4.02 9.96
N ASP A 91 0.58 -4.40 8.82
CA ASP A 91 1.99 -4.77 8.67
C ASP A 91 2.83 -3.65 8.06
N MET A 92 2.22 -2.87 7.15
CA MET A 92 2.93 -1.83 6.40
C MET A 92 2.09 -0.56 6.24
N VAL A 93 2.78 0.55 6.02
CA VAL A 93 2.15 1.82 5.69
C VAL A 93 2.81 2.45 4.47
N GLN A 94 2.01 3.08 3.62
CA GLN A 94 2.46 3.94 2.53
C GLN A 94 1.83 5.32 2.67
N PHE A 95 2.59 6.38 2.41
CA PHE A 95 2.03 7.73 2.31
C PHE A 95 1.58 8.00 0.87
N GLY A 96 0.41 8.63 0.72
CA GLY A 96 -0.15 9.02 -0.59
C GLY A 96 -0.11 10.54 -0.79
N PRO A 97 0.97 11.12 -1.38
CA PRO A 97 1.16 12.56 -1.47
C PRO A 97 0.12 13.26 -2.35
N ALA A 98 -0.38 12.60 -3.39
CA ALA A 98 -1.35 13.16 -4.31
C ALA A 98 -2.67 13.50 -3.60
N ASP A 99 -3.28 12.51 -2.98
CA ASP A 99 -4.53 12.68 -2.24
C ASP A 99 -4.36 13.51 -0.96
N TYR A 100 -3.22 13.36 -0.28
CA TYR A 100 -2.92 14.18 0.89
C TYR A 100 -2.84 15.66 0.52
N SER A 101 -2.10 16.02 -0.54
CA SER A 101 -2.00 17.41 -0.98
C SER A 101 -3.37 18.02 -1.30
N MET A 102 -4.25 17.28 -1.97
CA MET A 102 -5.63 17.70 -2.20
C MET A 102 -6.39 17.89 -0.87
N SER A 103 -6.24 16.99 0.08
CA SER A 103 -6.97 17.04 1.36
C SER A 103 -6.61 18.24 2.25
N ILE A 104 -5.42 18.82 2.04
CA ILE A 104 -4.94 20.01 2.75
C ILE A 104 -5.05 21.31 1.90
N GLY A 105 -5.75 21.28 0.75
CA GLY A 105 -5.96 22.42 -0.12
C GLY A 105 -4.76 22.80 -1.00
N LEU A 106 -3.86 21.87 -1.27
CA LEU A 106 -2.66 22.04 -2.11
C LEU A 106 -2.64 21.07 -3.30
N PRO A 107 -3.69 20.98 -4.14
CA PRO A 107 -3.78 19.97 -5.19
C PRO A 107 -2.59 20.03 -6.16
N GLY A 108 -1.99 18.87 -6.44
CA GLY A 108 -0.83 18.72 -7.35
C GLY A 108 0.51 19.23 -6.80
N GLN A 109 0.56 19.78 -5.59
CA GLN A 109 1.77 20.32 -4.98
C GLN A 109 2.47 19.27 -4.09
N TRP A 110 2.84 18.15 -4.67
CA TRP A 110 3.39 17.00 -3.93
C TRP A 110 4.71 17.31 -3.22
N ASN A 111 5.50 18.24 -3.79
CA ASN A 111 6.78 18.68 -3.24
C ASN A 111 6.64 19.88 -2.26
N HIS A 112 5.42 20.27 -1.89
CA HIS A 112 5.21 21.34 -0.92
C HIS A 112 5.76 20.93 0.46
N PRO A 113 6.44 21.83 1.22
CA PRO A 113 7.05 21.49 2.50
C PRO A 113 6.10 20.77 3.49
N ARG A 114 4.83 21.19 3.55
CA ARG A 114 3.82 20.53 4.40
C ARG A 114 3.55 19.08 3.99
N VAL A 115 3.61 18.75 2.70
CA VAL A 115 3.42 17.38 2.20
C VAL A 115 4.62 16.52 2.56
N ILE A 116 5.83 17.03 2.33
CA ILE A 116 7.10 16.35 2.68
C ILE A 116 7.21 16.13 4.19
N GLU A 117 6.80 17.09 4.99
CA GLU A 117 6.79 16.98 6.46
C GLU A 117 5.82 15.91 6.94
N ALA A 118 4.62 15.84 6.35
CA ALA A 118 3.63 14.82 6.66
C ALA A 118 4.14 13.43 6.30
N GLU A 119 4.79 13.23 5.14
CA GLU A 119 5.40 11.97 4.75
C GLU A 119 6.47 11.53 5.75
N ARG A 120 7.39 12.43 6.11
CA ARG A 120 8.41 12.15 7.13
C ARG A 120 7.81 11.80 8.48
N HIS A 121 6.74 12.46 8.86
CA HIS A 121 6.01 12.16 10.08
C HIS A 121 5.42 10.74 10.03
N VAL A 122 4.81 10.34 8.91
CA VAL A 122 4.27 8.98 8.72
C VAL A 122 5.38 7.95 8.82
N ILE A 123 6.49 8.13 8.09
CA ILE A 123 7.65 7.21 8.12
C ILE A 123 8.19 7.05 9.55
N LYS A 124 8.47 8.17 10.22
CA LYS A 124 9.03 8.16 11.59
C LYS A 124 8.10 7.50 12.59
N THR A 125 6.80 7.77 12.50
CA THR A 125 5.80 7.18 13.40
C THR A 125 5.67 5.69 13.16
N ALA A 126 5.64 5.25 11.91
CA ALA A 126 5.57 3.83 11.54
C ALA A 126 6.77 3.06 12.12
N LEU A 127 7.99 3.53 11.88
CA LEU A 127 9.21 2.90 12.39
C LEU A 127 9.20 2.81 13.92
N ARG A 128 8.75 3.85 14.62
CA ARG A 128 8.62 3.85 16.08
C ARG A 128 7.62 2.80 16.60
N LEU A 129 6.57 2.54 15.84
CA LEU A 129 5.54 1.56 16.16
C LEU A 129 5.86 0.15 15.66
N GLY A 130 7.01 -0.05 14.98
CA GLY A 130 7.38 -1.33 14.41
C GLY A 130 6.61 -1.71 13.14
N ILE A 131 5.94 -0.74 12.51
CA ILE A 131 5.24 -0.90 11.23
C ILE A 131 6.21 -0.57 10.10
N ALA A 132 6.29 -1.42 9.07
CA ALA A 132 7.20 -1.21 7.96
C ALA A 132 6.70 -0.08 7.02
N PRO A 133 7.43 1.04 6.88
CA PRO A 133 7.08 2.03 5.87
C PRO A 133 7.49 1.55 4.47
N ARG A 134 6.62 1.81 3.49
CA ARG A 134 6.84 1.57 2.06
C ARG A 134 6.77 2.89 1.31
N ALA A 135 7.71 3.13 0.42
CA ALA A 135 7.71 4.29 -0.45
C ALA A 135 7.43 3.90 -1.90
N GLU A 136 6.80 4.83 -2.63
CA GLU A 136 6.67 4.75 -4.08
C GLU A 136 7.71 5.62 -4.73
N ILE A 137 8.46 5.06 -5.68
CA ILE A 137 9.53 5.74 -6.41
C ILE A 137 9.37 5.46 -7.91
N SER A 138 9.76 6.42 -8.73
CA SER A 138 9.80 6.26 -10.19
C SER A 138 11.17 5.75 -10.67
N HIS A 139 12.23 6.14 -9.97
CA HIS A 139 13.59 5.77 -10.33
C HIS A 139 14.41 5.30 -9.11
N PRO A 140 15.33 4.33 -9.29
CA PRO A 140 16.13 3.78 -8.18
C PRO A 140 16.95 4.81 -7.40
N ASN A 141 17.37 5.92 -8.04
CA ASN A 141 18.11 6.98 -7.38
C ASN A 141 17.32 7.73 -6.30
N GLU A 142 16.00 7.71 -6.38
CA GLU A 142 15.12 8.29 -5.35
C GLU A 142 15.16 7.49 -4.06
N ALA A 143 15.45 6.19 -4.14
CA ALA A 143 15.48 5.29 -2.98
C ALA A 143 16.46 5.74 -1.89
N LYS A 144 17.57 6.41 -2.26
CA LYS A 144 18.57 6.82 -1.27
C LYS A 144 17.98 7.71 -0.17
N ALA A 145 17.16 8.69 -0.52
CA ALA A 145 16.54 9.60 0.45
C ALA A 145 15.60 8.88 1.42
N TYR A 146 14.99 7.78 0.99
CA TYR A 146 14.13 6.95 1.81
C TYR A 146 14.94 5.96 2.65
N LEU A 147 15.99 5.36 2.10
CA LEU A 147 16.91 4.49 2.84
C LEU A 147 17.54 5.24 4.03
N ASP A 148 17.93 6.49 3.82
CA ASP A 148 18.50 7.36 4.87
C ASP A 148 17.46 7.63 6.00
N GLN A 149 16.15 7.43 5.75
CA GLN A 149 15.09 7.52 6.73
C GLN A 149 14.69 6.15 7.33
N GLY A 150 15.29 5.04 6.88
CA GLY A 150 15.00 3.68 7.35
C GLY A 150 13.89 2.96 6.58
N VAL A 151 13.51 3.46 5.41
CA VAL A 151 12.56 2.77 4.51
C VAL A 151 13.30 1.74 3.68
N HIS A 152 12.84 0.48 3.69
CA HIS A 152 13.46 -0.63 2.96
C HIS A 152 12.50 -1.33 1.99
N HIS A 153 11.25 -0.88 1.90
CA HIS A 153 10.23 -1.43 1.01
C HIS A 153 9.81 -0.40 -0.02
N PHE A 154 9.84 -0.81 -1.29
CA PHE A 154 9.57 0.11 -2.41
C PHE A 154 8.54 -0.47 -3.38
N CYS A 155 7.69 0.41 -3.92
CA CYS A 155 6.99 0.22 -5.18
C CYS A 155 7.70 1.05 -6.23
N MET A 156 8.14 0.42 -7.30
CA MET A 156 8.87 1.12 -8.36
C MET A 156 8.00 1.26 -9.59
N GLY A 157 7.53 2.49 -9.80
CA GLY A 157 6.71 2.87 -10.95
C GLY A 157 5.28 2.30 -10.94
N TRP A 158 4.51 2.79 -11.87
CA TRP A 158 3.17 2.29 -12.23
C TRP A 158 3.23 1.74 -13.65
N ASP A 159 2.50 0.69 -13.93
CA ASP A 159 2.38 0.13 -15.27
C ASP A 159 1.94 1.18 -16.29
N VAL A 160 0.96 2.01 -15.95
CA VAL A 160 0.47 3.10 -16.81
C VAL A 160 1.56 4.13 -17.11
N SER A 161 2.34 4.58 -16.12
CA SER A 161 3.41 5.56 -16.33
C SER A 161 4.55 4.96 -17.17
N VAL A 162 4.94 3.72 -16.88
CA VAL A 162 5.97 3.01 -17.65
C VAL A 162 5.58 2.87 -19.12
N LEU A 163 4.34 2.45 -19.39
CA LEU A 163 3.82 2.32 -20.75
C LEU A 163 3.69 3.69 -21.43
N PHE A 164 3.21 4.70 -20.71
CA PHE A 164 3.09 6.06 -21.24
C PHE A 164 4.44 6.63 -21.64
N ASP A 165 5.45 6.53 -20.78
CA ASP A 165 6.79 7.05 -21.06
C ASP A 165 7.45 6.31 -22.21
N TYR A 166 7.29 5.00 -22.29
CA TYR A 166 7.76 4.20 -23.42
C TYR A 166 7.12 4.66 -24.73
N PHE A 167 5.80 4.70 -24.81
CA PHE A 167 5.13 5.09 -26.05
C PHE A 167 5.30 6.57 -26.40
N LYS A 168 5.46 7.45 -25.42
CA LYS A 168 5.78 8.86 -25.67
C LYS A 168 7.16 9.01 -26.28
N THR A 169 8.15 8.30 -25.75
CA THR A 169 9.55 8.38 -26.19
C THR A 169 9.74 7.66 -27.53
N GLU A 170 9.44 6.36 -27.60
CA GLU A 170 9.67 5.54 -28.79
C GLU A 170 8.69 5.88 -29.91
N GLY A 171 7.44 6.15 -29.57
CA GLY A 171 6.43 6.61 -30.53
C GLY A 171 6.73 8.02 -31.08
N GLY A 172 7.33 8.90 -30.27
CA GLY A 172 7.85 10.19 -30.68
C GLY A 172 8.98 10.02 -31.70
N ALA A 173 10.01 9.26 -31.36
CA ALA A 173 11.14 8.97 -32.22
C ALA A 173 10.69 8.36 -33.56
N LEU A 174 9.73 7.45 -33.56
CA LEU A 174 9.19 6.87 -34.81
C LEU A 174 8.45 7.92 -35.65
N ARG A 175 7.63 8.80 -35.03
CA ARG A 175 6.97 9.89 -35.79
C ARG A 175 7.99 10.84 -36.43
N ASP A 176 9.04 11.18 -35.70
CA ASP A 176 10.14 12.04 -36.22
C ASP A 176 10.81 11.40 -37.44
N LEU A 177 11.09 10.10 -37.40
CA LEU A 177 11.64 9.35 -38.54
C LEU A 177 10.70 9.31 -39.74
N LEU A 178 9.40 9.29 -39.54
CA LEU A 178 8.37 9.27 -40.60
C LEU A 178 8.07 10.68 -41.12
N GLY A 179 8.66 11.73 -40.55
CA GLY A 179 8.34 13.11 -40.91
C GLY A 179 6.91 13.54 -40.58
N ALA A 180 6.27 12.84 -39.63
CA ALA A 180 4.91 13.12 -39.16
C ALA A 180 4.98 13.97 -37.86
N GLY A 181 5.51 15.19 -38.00
CA GLY A 181 5.52 16.20 -36.95
C GLY A 181 4.26 17.05 -36.93
#